data_584cc80439908068d725bd535301b7b0
#
_entry.id   584cc80439908068d725bd535301b7b0
#
_cell.length_a   1.000
_cell.length_b   1.000
_cell.length_c   1.000
_cell.angle_alpha   90.00
_cell.angle_beta   90.00
_cell.angle_gamma   90.00
#
_symmetry.space_group_name_H-M   'P 1'
#
loop_
_entity.id
_entity.type
_entity.pdbx_description
1 polymer ?
#
loop_
_entity_poly.entity_id
_entity_poly.type
_entity_poly.pdbx_seq_one_letter_code
_entity_poly.pdbx_strand_id
1 'polypeptide(L)'
;MTHAYNESYLSNAKDRLSSFFDYAINDCKIKPDWITVLFINTGYAEQFERGNPAYVAGMSGVELARAVILKAYGRKELPKPTNSEECSPEYWAGWALAEYQWYCGRRFKDIFERIPLTKIIGMYSVYHEMDITNFIDTMEEFYKAAEGDSNLKRIRESRGLSQSELAEQSGIKVRNIQMYEQRVNNIDKAQAQTLYKFCLLYTSPS
;
A
#
# COMPACT_ATOMS: atom_id res chain seq x y z
N MET A 1 -15.77 -2.76 18.69
CA MET A 1 -14.57 -2.43 17.90
C MET A 1 -14.23 -0.98 18.15
N THR A 2 -12.95 -0.67 18.32
CA THR A 2 -12.51 0.72 18.49
C THR A 2 -12.01 1.19 17.12
N HIS A 3 -12.69 2.17 16.53
CA HIS A 3 -12.27 2.76 15.26
C HIS A 3 -10.92 3.50 15.40
N ALA A 4 -10.20 3.70 14.29
CA ALA A 4 -8.87 4.28 14.30
C ALA A 4 -8.83 5.71 14.88
N TYR A 5 -9.86 6.51 14.61
CA TYR A 5 -10.02 7.90 15.07
C TYR A 5 -11.49 8.31 15.08
N ASN A 6 -11.76 9.55 15.53
CA ASN A 6 -13.12 10.07 15.64
C ASN A 6 -13.84 10.08 14.27
N GLU A 7 -15.05 9.58 14.24
CA GLU A 7 -15.89 9.48 13.04
C GLU A 7 -16.12 10.81 12.33
N SER A 8 -16.10 11.93 13.05
CA SER A 8 -16.23 13.26 12.46
C SER A 8 -15.16 13.59 11.40
N TYR A 9 -14.01 12.90 11.41
CA TYR A 9 -12.96 13.06 10.43
C TYR A 9 -13.08 12.10 9.24
N LEU A 10 -13.94 11.08 9.32
CA LEU A 10 -13.98 10.01 8.33
C LEU A 10 -14.27 10.52 6.91
N SER A 11 -15.28 11.38 6.75
CA SER A 11 -15.61 11.95 5.44
C SER A 11 -14.42 12.70 4.83
N ASN A 12 -13.77 13.54 5.63
CA ASN A 12 -12.58 14.26 5.18
C ASN A 12 -11.43 13.30 4.82
N ALA A 13 -11.18 12.30 5.66
CA ALA A 13 -10.12 11.31 5.43
C ALA A 13 -10.34 10.55 4.12
N LYS A 14 -11.58 10.18 3.81
CA LYS A 14 -11.98 9.55 2.54
C LYS A 14 -11.63 10.44 1.36
N ASP A 15 -12.06 11.69 1.37
CA ASP A 15 -11.79 12.65 0.30
C ASP A 15 -10.27 12.90 0.12
N ARG A 16 -9.53 12.96 1.24
CA ARG A 16 -8.07 13.20 1.20
C ARG A 16 -7.33 12.02 0.60
N LEU A 17 -7.64 10.81 1.06
CA LEU A 17 -6.95 9.61 0.57
C LEU A 17 -7.31 9.29 -0.88
N SER A 18 -8.55 9.58 -1.29
CA SER A 18 -9.00 9.51 -2.69
C SER A 18 -8.17 10.41 -3.60
N SER A 19 -8.17 11.70 -3.31
CA SER A 19 -7.43 12.68 -4.10
C SER A 19 -5.92 12.47 -4.04
N PHE A 20 -5.41 11.91 -2.94
CA PHE A 20 -3.99 11.54 -2.79
C PHE A 20 -3.56 10.49 -3.80
N PHE A 21 -4.28 9.36 -3.88
CA PHE A 21 -3.93 8.29 -4.81
C PHE A 21 -4.21 8.68 -6.24
N ASP A 22 -5.36 9.31 -6.50
CA ASP A 22 -5.71 9.76 -7.84
C ASP A 22 -4.62 10.66 -8.43
N TYR A 23 -4.26 11.74 -7.73
CA TYR A 23 -3.24 12.68 -8.18
C TYR A 23 -1.85 12.02 -8.32
N ALA A 24 -1.45 11.23 -7.35
CA ALA A 24 -0.12 10.61 -7.37
C ALA A 24 0.03 9.60 -8.52
N ILE A 25 -1.03 8.86 -8.84
CA ILE A 25 -0.99 7.82 -9.87
C ILE A 25 -1.33 8.41 -11.24
N ASN A 26 -2.44 9.17 -11.34
CA ASN A 26 -2.95 9.62 -12.62
C ASN A 26 -2.27 10.90 -13.14
N ASP A 27 -1.87 11.83 -12.27
CA ASP A 27 -1.15 13.04 -12.69
C ASP A 27 0.37 12.87 -12.61
N CYS A 28 0.88 12.41 -11.46
CA CYS A 28 2.33 12.27 -11.27
C CYS A 28 2.91 10.99 -11.87
N LYS A 29 2.09 10.06 -12.40
CA LYS A 29 2.49 8.79 -13.04
C LYS A 29 3.34 7.89 -12.14
N ILE A 30 3.07 7.91 -10.84
CA ILE A 30 3.72 7.02 -9.87
C ILE A 30 2.97 5.70 -9.84
N LYS A 31 3.70 4.57 -9.87
CA LYS A 31 3.08 3.25 -9.80
C LYS A 31 2.31 3.07 -8.47
N PRO A 32 1.13 2.43 -8.47
CA PRO A 32 0.27 2.30 -7.29
C PRO A 32 0.99 1.76 -6.06
N ASP A 33 1.66 0.62 -6.17
CA ASP A 33 2.32 0.03 -5.00
C ASP A 33 3.57 0.80 -4.56
N TRP A 34 4.13 1.64 -5.46
CA TRP A 34 5.26 2.48 -5.10
C TRP A 34 4.86 3.72 -4.30
N ILE A 35 3.73 4.35 -4.62
CA ILE A 35 3.23 5.47 -3.81
C ILE A 35 2.91 5.05 -2.38
N THR A 36 2.45 3.81 -2.14
CA THR A 36 2.21 3.30 -0.79
C THR A 36 3.52 3.18 0.00
N VAL A 37 4.60 2.73 -0.64
CA VAL A 37 5.93 2.68 -0.04
C VAL A 37 6.42 4.08 0.34
N LEU A 38 6.22 5.07 -0.54
CA LEU A 38 6.60 6.46 -0.26
C LEU A 38 5.76 7.03 0.90
N PHE A 39 4.45 6.80 0.90
CA PHE A 39 3.54 7.26 1.94
C PHE A 39 3.93 6.73 3.32
N ILE A 40 4.30 5.44 3.41
CA ILE A 40 4.77 4.82 4.66
C ILE A 40 6.15 5.38 5.07
N ASN A 41 7.13 5.34 4.17
CA ASN A 41 8.51 5.67 4.50
C ASN A 41 8.73 7.16 4.82
N THR A 42 7.87 8.03 4.30
CA THR A 42 7.90 9.46 4.65
C THR A 42 7.24 9.76 5.99
N GLY A 43 6.55 8.77 6.61
CA GLY A 43 5.87 8.91 7.91
C GLY A 43 4.50 9.58 7.83
N TYR A 44 4.05 9.99 6.64
CA TYR A 44 2.71 10.59 6.48
C TYR A 44 1.60 9.57 6.72
N ALA A 45 1.81 8.31 6.36
CA ALA A 45 0.87 7.22 6.62
C ALA A 45 0.57 7.09 8.12
N GLU A 46 1.60 7.13 8.96
CA GLU A 46 1.46 7.05 10.43
C GLU A 46 0.65 8.22 11.00
N GLN A 47 0.86 9.43 10.49
CA GLN A 47 0.09 10.60 10.92
C GLN A 47 -1.37 10.49 10.52
N PHE A 48 -1.62 10.01 9.31
CA PHE A 48 -2.96 9.85 8.75
C PHE A 48 -3.75 8.77 9.50
N GLU A 49 -3.18 7.58 9.68
CA GLU A 49 -3.84 6.43 10.33
C GLU A 49 -4.18 6.68 11.80
N ARG A 50 -3.45 7.60 12.46
CA ARG A 50 -3.75 8.06 13.83
C ARG A 50 -4.82 9.15 13.88
N GLY A 51 -5.36 9.58 12.73
CA GLY A 51 -6.35 10.64 12.67
C GLY A 51 -5.83 12.01 13.05
N ASN A 52 -4.54 12.29 12.81
CA ASN A 52 -3.99 13.63 13.06
C ASN A 52 -4.75 14.66 12.20
N PRO A 53 -5.45 15.65 12.81
CA PRO A 53 -6.33 16.58 12.10
C PRO A 53 -5.64 17.34 10.97
N ALA A 54 -4.35 17.63 11.10
CA ALA A 54 -3.58 18.32 10.06
C ALA A 54 -3.51 17.54 8.75
N TYR A 55 -3.58 16.20 8.82
CA TYR A 55 -3.44 15.33 7.66
C TYR A 55 -4.76 14.75 7.17
N VAL A 56 -5.68 14.42 8.08
CA VAL A 56 -7.00 13.87 7.70
C VAL A 56 -8.00 14.93 7.30
N ALA A 57 -7.81 16.20 7.69
CA ALA A 57 -8.73 17.29 7.42
C ALA A 57 -8.05 18.63 7.04
N GLY A 58 -6.84 18.88 7.53
CA GLY A 58 -6.18 20.19 7.44
C GLY A 58 -5.50 20.49 6.10
N MET A 59 -5.24 19.46 5.25
CA MET A 59 -4.66 19.62 3.91
C MET A 59 -5.48 18.82 2.90
N SER A 60 -5.42 19.20 1.63
CA SER A 60 -6.02 18.43 0.54
C SER A 60 -5.22 17.16 0.24
N GLY A 61 -5.86 16.18 -0.43
CA GLY A 61 -5.14 14.97 -0.85
C GLY A 61 -4.00 15.27 -1.83
N VAL A 62 -4.18 16.26 -2.71
CA VAL A 62 -3.12 16.74 -3.62
C VAL A 62 -1.94 17.32 -2.85
N GLU A 63 -2.19 18.14 -1.84
CA GLU A 63 -1.13 18.69 -0.98
C GLU A 63 -0.40 17.60 -0.22
N LEU A 64 -1.13 16.61 0.29
CA LEU A 64 -0.54 15.42 0.94
C LEU A 64 0.37 14.65 -0.03
N ALA A 65 -0.09 14.39 -1.26
CA ALA A 65 0.72 13.72 -2.27
C ALA A 65 1.99 14.51 -2.63
N ARG A 66 1.87 15.81 -2.80
CA ARG A 66 3.02 16.70 -3.05
C ARG A 66 4.01 16.69 -1.90
N ALA A 67 3.53 16.70 -0.66
CA ALA A 67 4.38 16.65 0.53
C ALA A 67 5.15 15.31 0.62
N VAL A 68 4.48 14.17 0.34
CA VAL A 68 5.10 12.85 0.26
C VAL A 68 6.19 12.81 -0.82
N ILE A 69 5.86 13.27 -2.04
CA ILE A 69 6.78 13.26 -3.18
C ILE A 69 7.97 14.20 -2.94
N LEU A 70 7.71 15.38 -2.41
CA LEU A 70 8.77 16.34 -2.07
C LEU A 70 9.74 15.75 -1.01
N LYS A 71 9.20 15.13 0.03
CA LYS A 71 10.01 14.52 1.09
C LYS A 71 10.83 13.33 0.58
N ALA A 72 10.26 12.54 -0.34
CA ALA A 72 10.91 11.34 -0.88
C ALA A 72 11.99 11.66 -1.92
N TYR A 73 11.72 12.63 -2.82
CA TYR A 73 12.57 12.88 -4.00
C TYR A 73 13.20 14.26 -4.06
N GLY A 74 12.84 15.19 -3.16
CA GLY A 74 13.23 16.59 -3.25
C GLY A 74 12.63 17.33 -4.45
N ARG A 75 11.68 16.72 -5.18
CA ARG A 75 11.10 17.26 -6.40
C ARG A 75 10.03 18.30 -6.06
N LYS A 76 10.26 19.55 -6.49
CA LYS A 76 9.36 20.68 -6.21
C LYS A 76 8.35 20.92 -7.33
N GLU A 77 8.72 20.65 -8.58
CA GLU A 77 7.84 20.84 -9.73
C GLU A 77 7.05 19.56 -10.00
N LEU A 78 5.75 19.66 -9.79
CA LEU A 78 4.79 18.58 -9.99
C LEU A 78 3.66 19.07 -10.88
N PRO A 79 3.02 18.18 -11.66
CA PRO A 79 1.93 18.56 -12.55
C PRO A 79 0.79 19.24 -11.79
N LYS A 80 0.00 20.03 -12.53
CA LYS A 80 -1.26 20.53 -11.99
C LYS A 80 -2.25 19.36 -11.89
N PRO A 81 -3.08 19.32 -10.84
CA PRO A 81 -4.10 18.29 -10.73
C PRO A 81 -5.09 18.40 -11.90
N THR A 82 -5.42 17.28 -12.49
CA THR A 82 -6.47 17.18 -13.51
C THR A 82 -7.81 17.07 -12.77
N ASN A 83 -8.71 18.02 -13.01
CA ASN A 83 -10.08 17.91 -12.50
C ASN A 83 -10.83 16.93 -13.41
N SER A 84 -10.92 15.67 -13.03
CA SER A 84 -11.80 14.70 -13.66
C SER A 84 -13.19 14.81 -13.04
N GLU A 85 -14.23 14.89 -13.88
CA GLU A 85 -15.62 14.79 -13.42
C GLU A 85 -15.99 13.35 -13.07
N GLU A 86 -15.23 12.38 -13.56
CA GLU A 86 -15.44 10.97 -13.32
C GLU A 86 -14.56 10.44 -12.18
N CYS A 87 -15.16 9.64 -11.31
CA CYS A 87 -14.46 8.96 -10.23
C CYS A 87 -13.55 7.86 -10.80
N SER A 88 -12.24 8.08 -10.78
CA SER A 88 -11.28 7.07 -11.22
C SER A 88 -11.24 5.86 -10.28
N PRO A 89 -10.80 4.68 -10.75
CA PRO A 89 -10.57 3.53 -9.88
C PRO A 89 -9.60 3.82 -8.73
N GLU A 90 -8.60 4.69 -8.95
CA GLU A 90 -7.62 5.11 -7.96
C GLU A 90 -8.24 6.02 -6.90
N TYR A 91 -9.11 6.94 -7.34
CA TYR A 91 -9.89 7.78 -6.42
C TYR A 91 -10.78 6.93 -5.52
N TRP A 92 -11.56 6.01 -6.11
CA TRP A 92 -12.41 5.10 -5.36
C TRP A 92 -11.61 4.23 -4.40
N ALA A 93 -10.48 3.69 -4.83
CA ALA A 93 -9.63 2.86 -3.98
C ALA A 93 -9.16 3.61 -2.73
N GLY A 94 -8.82 4.89 -2.87
CA GLY A 94 -8.46 5.76 -1.75
C GLY A 94 -9.63 5.95 -0.78
N TRP A 95 -10.83 6.20 -1.33
CA TRP A 95 -12.07 6.37 -0.58
C TRP A 95 -12.42 5.11 0.24
N ALA A 96 -12.43 3.96 -0.41
CA ALA A 96 -12.75 2.68 0.21
C ALA A 96 -11.68 2.24 1.22
N LEU A 97 -10.41 2.50 0.93
CA LEU A 97 -9.31 2.19 1.83
C LEU A 97 -9.32 3.04 3.10
N ALA A 98 -9.70 4.32 3.01
CA ALA A 98 -9.84 5.17 4.20
C ALA A 98 -10.94 4.65 5.13
N GLU A 99 -12.09 4.23 4.57
CA GLU A 99 -13.15 3.57 5.32
C GLU A 99 -12.66 2.30 6.01
N TYR A 100 -12.00 1.42 5.25
CA TYR A 100 -11.47 0.17 5.78
C TYR A 100 -10.45 0.38 6.89
N GLN A 101 -9.50 1.31 6.69
CA GLN A 101 -8.49 1.63 7.70
C GLN A 101 -9.13 2.17 8.99
N TRP A 102 -10.09 3.09 8.84
CA TRP A 102 -10.84 3.62 10.00
C TRP A 102 -11.60 2.52 10.73
N TYR A 103 -12.28 1.64 9.99
CA TYR A 103 -13.05 0.53 10.55
C TYR A 103 -12.18 -0.45 11.33
N CYS A 104 -11.06 -0.91 10.76
CA CYS A 104 -10.24 -1.96 11.37
C CYS A 104 -9.14 -1.43 12.30
N GLY A 105 -8.80 -0.14 12.24
CA GLY A 105 -7.74 0.48 13.04
C GLY A 105 -6.31 -0.02 12.75
N ARG A 106 -6.11 -0.76 11.65
CA ARG A 106 -4.79 -1.29 11.27
C ARG A 106 -3.93 -0.20 10.66
N ARG A 107 -2.61 -0.37 10.77
CA ARG A 107 -1.67 0.53 10.12
C ARG A 107 -1.66 0.28 8.61
N PHE A 108 -1.50 1.33 7.82
CA PHE A 108 -1.35 1.21 6.36
C PHE A 108 -0.23 0.27 5.97
N LYS A 109 0.89 0.29 6.70
CA LYS A 109 1.98 -0.67 6.49
C LYS A 109 1.48 -2.11 6.53
N ASP A 110 0.75 -2.48 7.57
CA ASP A 110 0.27 -3.86 7.78
C ASP A 110 -0.77 -4.25 6.72
N ILE A 111 -1.58 -3.28 6.25
CA ILE A 111 -2.54 -3.48 5.16
C ILE A 111 -1.81 -3.74 3.84
N PHE A 112 -0.91 -2.83 3.42
CA PHE A 112 -0.24 -2.92 2.12
C PHE A 112 0.78 -4.06 2.06
N GLU A 113 1.33 -4.49 3.18
CA GLU A 113 2.15 -5.70 3.24
C GLU A 113 1.38 -6.97 2.87
N ARG A 114 0.06 -6.97 3.01
CA ARG A 114 -0.82 -8.13 2.74
C ARG A 114 -1.67 -7.94 1.49
N ILE A 115 -2.11 -6.73 1.24
CA ILE A 115 -3.02 -6.39 0.15
C ILE A 115 -2.43 -5.20 -0.62
N PRO A 116 -1.76 -5.44 -1.77
CA PRO A 116 -1.21 -4.37 -2.61
C PRO A 116 -2.30 -3.40 -3.08
N LEU A 117 -1.95 -2.11 -3.23
CA LEU A 117 -2.89 -1.09 -3.72
C LEU A 117 -3.41 -1.42 -5.12
N THR A 118 -2.57 -2.01 -5.97
CA THR A 118 -2.96 -2.49 -7.30
C THR A 118 -4.15 -3.46 -7.24
N LYS A 119 -4.17 -4.35 -6.23
CA LYS A 119 -5.28 -5.28 -6.02
C LYS A 119 -6.55 -4.54 -5.58
N ILE A 120 -6.41 -3.54 -4.69
CA ILE A 120 -7.55 -2.73 -4.22
C ILE A 120 -8.16 -1.93 -5.38
N ILE A 121 -7.33 -1.31 -6.23
CA ILE A 121 -7.78 -0.60 -7.44
C ILE A 121 -8.55 -1.56 -8.37
N GLY A 122 -8.06 -2.79 -8.55
CA GLY A 122 -8.74 -3.81 -9.37
C GLY A 122 -10.12 -4.24 -8.84
N MET A 123 -10.42 -3.97 -7.58
CA MET A 123 -11.75 -4.25 -7.01
C MET A 123 -12.82 -3.23 -7.44
N TYR A 124 -12.44 -2.09 -8.00
CA TYR A 124 -13.36 -1.04 -8.44
C TYR A 124 -14.51 -1.57 -9.29
N SER A 125 -14.20 -2.36 -10.32
CA SER A 125 -15.19 -2.87 -11.28
C SER A 125 -16.35 -3.66 -10.64
N VAL A 126 -16.13 -4.22 -9.45
CA VAL A 126 -17.12 -5.04 -8.73
C VAL A 126 -17.76 -4.26 -7.58
N TYR A 127 -16.98 -3.49 -6.83
CA TYR A 127 -17.41 -2.95 -5.54
C TYR A 127 -17.84 -1.49 -5.57
N HIS A 128 -17.62 -0.73 -6.65
CA HIS A 128 -17.91 0.70 -6.67
C HIS A 128 -19.40 1.05 -6.57
N GLU A 129 -20.28 0.13 -6.96
CA GLU A 129 -21.74 0.27 -6.85
C GLU A 129 -22.34 -0.51 -5.67
N MET A 130 -21.52 -1.28 -4.95
CA MET A 130 -21.96 -2.08 -3.80
C MET A 130 -21.90 -1.28 -2.50
N ASP A 131 -22.62 -1.77 -1.49
CA ASP A 131 -22.44 -1.27 -0.13
C ASP A 131 -21.00 -1.48 0.32
N ILE A 132 -20.44 -0.48 0.99
CA ILE A 132 -19.04 -0.50 1.45
C ILE A 132 -18.72 -1.67 2.39
N THR A 133 -19.70 -2.22 3.05
CA THR A 133 -19.54 -3.40 3.94
C THR A 133 -19.04 -4.62 3.16
N ASN A 134 -19.49 -4.82 1.91
CA ASN A 134 -19.02 -5.92 1.06
C ASN A 134 -17.52 -5.80 0.76
N PHE A 135 -17.05 -4.59 0.52
CA PHE A 135 -15.62 -4.33 0.34
C PHE A 135 -14.84 -4.61 1.63
N ILE A 136 -15.34 -4.13 2.78
CA ILE A 136 -14.71 -4.35 4.09
C ILE A 136 -14.58 -5.84 4.39
N ASP A 137 -15.65 -6.61 4.19
CA ASP A 137 -15.66 -8.05 4.44
C ASP A 137 -14.64 -8.78 3.55
N THR A 138 -14.59 -8.42 2.26
CA THR A 138 -13.60 -8.99 1.32
C THR A 138 -12.17 -8.62 1.71
N MET A 139 -11.93 -7.38 2.16
CA MET A 139 -10.62 -6.96 2.65
C MET A 139 -10.21 -7.75 3.91
N GLU A 140 -11.16 -8.04 4.82
CA GLU A 140 -10.90 -8.89 5.98
C GLU A 140 -10.55 -10.34 5.59
N GLU A 141 -11.23 -10.90 4.59
CA GLU A 141 -10.91 -12.22 4.05
C GLU A 141 -9.49 -12.24 3.45
N PHE A 142 -9.14 -11.26 2.62
CA PHE A 142 -7.80 -11.15 2.06
C PHE A 142 -6.74 -10.95 3.14
N TYR A 143 -7.03 -10.13 4.14
CA TYR A 143 -6.10 -9.88 5.23
C TYR A 143 -5.82 -11.16 6.04
N LYS A 144 -6.86 -11.94 6.34
CA LYS A 144 -6.74 -13.24 7.03
C LYS A 144 -6.04 -14.28 6.17
N ALA A 145 -6.39 -14.39 4.89
CA ALA A 145 -5.75 -15.33 3.97
C ALA A 145 -4.24 -15.07 3.84
N ALA A 146 -3.82 -13.80 3.89
CA ALA A 146 -2.42 -13.42 3.83
C ALA A 146 -1.70 -13.50 5.19
N GLU A 147 -2.37 -13.87 6.27
CA GLU A 147 -1.80 -13.88 7.63
C GLU A 147 -0.64 -14.89 7.78
N GLY A 148 -0.68 -15.99 7.03
CA GLY A 148 0.39 -16.99 6.98
C GLY A 148 1.53 -16.68 6.02
N ASP A 149 1.33 -15.78 5.05
CA ASP A 149 2.28 -15.54 3.97
C ASP A 149 3.25 -14.40 4.27
N SER A 150 4.53 -14.63 4.03
CA SER A 150 5.55 -13.57 4.10
C SER A 150 5.55 -12.72 2.83
N ASN A 151 6.04 -11.47 2.93
CA ASN A 151 6.24 -10.61 1.77
C ASN A 151 7.14 -11.28 0.71
N LEU A 152 8.16 -12.01 1.15
CA LEU A 152 9.05 -12.75 0.26
C LEU A 152 8.28 -13.80 -0.57
N LYS A 153 7.40 -14.58 0.07
CA LYS A 153 6.57 -15.58 -0.62
C LYS A 153 5.67 -14.93 -1.67
N ARG A 154 4.94 -13.87 -1.29
CA ARG A 154 4.03 -13.17 -2.21
C ARG A 154 4.74 -12.60 -3.43
N ILE A 155 5.93 -12.00 -3.23
CA ILE A 155 6.70 -11.43 -4.33
C ILE A 155 7.24 -12.55 -5.23
N ARG A 156 7.74 -13.63 -4.67
CA ARG A 156 8.17 -14.78 -5.44
C ARG A 156 7.03 -15.32 -6.32
N GLU A 157 5.86 -15.53 -5.73
CA GLU A 157 4.67 -16.04 -6.43
C GLU A 157 4.14 -15.08 -7.50
N SER A 158 4.17 -13.77 -7.23
CA SER A 158 3.78 -12.76 -8.22
C SER A 158 4.68 -12.76 -9.47
N ARG A 159 5.88 -13.31 -9.36
CA ARG A 159 6.84 -13.50 -10.46
C ARG A 159 6.79 -14.90 -11.06
N GLY A 160 5.88 -15.75 -10.61
CA GLY A 160 5.77 -17.13 -11.07
C GLY A 160 6.93 -18.03 -10.68
N LEU A 161 7.74 -17.62 -9.69
CA LEU A 161 8.93 -18.40 -9.29
C LEU A 161 8.59 -19.44 -8.23
N SER A 162 9.15 -20.65 -8.38
CA SER A 162 9.24 -21.63 -7.31
C SER A 162 10.30 -21.23 -6.27
N GLN A 163 10.28 -21.83 -5.09
CA GLN A 163 11.32 -21.60 -4.07
C GLN A 163 12.72 -22.00 -4.58
N SER A 164 12.79 -23.05 -5.39
CA SER A 164 14.04 -23.53 -5.98
C SER A 164 14.59 -22.55 -7.01
N GLU A 165 13.76 -22.00 -7.90
CA GLU A 165 14.17 -20.98 -8.87
C GLU A 165 14.60 -19.69 -8.19
N LEU A 166 13.88 -19.27 -7.13
CA LEU A 166 14.32 -18.13 -6.32
C LEU A 166 15.69 -18.38 -5.67
N ALA A 167 15.93 -19.61 -5.19
CA ALA A 167 17.22 -19.99 -4.60
C ALA A 167 18.35 -19.95 -5.62
N GLU A 168 18.12 -20.45 -6.82
CA GLU A 168 19.08 -20.43 -7.91
C GLU A 168 19.44 -19.00 -8.35
N GLN A 169 18.42 -18.16 -8.56
CA GLN A 169 18.59 -16.76 -8.98
C GLN A 169 19.26 -15.90 -7.89
N SER A 170 18.90 -16.10 -6.63
CA SER A 170 19.46 -15.32 -5.51
C SER A 170 20.76 -15.86 -4.96
N GLY A 171 21.12 -17.11 -5.24
CA GLY A 171 22.24 -17.82 -4.59
C GLY A 171 22.03 -17.99 -3.08
N ILE A 172 20.77 -18.03 -2.63
CA ILE A 172 20.39 -18.30 -1.24
C ILE A 172 19.86 -19.72 -1.16
N LYS A 173 20.28 -20.47 -0.13
CA LYS A 173 19.82 -21.87 0.04
C LYS A 173 18.29 -21.92 0.16
N VAL A 174 17.63 -22.86 -0.53
CA VAL A 174 16.18 -23.09 -0.49
C VAL A 174 15.65 -23.12 0.94
N ARG A 175 16.35 -23.83 1.85
CA ARG A 175 15.98 -23.90 3.27
C ARG A 175 15.88 -22.52 3.94
N ASN A 176 16.80 -21.62 3.63
CA ASN A 176 16.76 -20.25 4.18
C ASN A 176 15.58 -19.46 3.62
N ILE A 177 15.27 -19.63 2.34
CA ILE A 177 14.09 -19.02 1.71
C ILE A 177 12.82 -19.53 2.42
N GLN A 178 12.70 -20.84 2.63
CA GLN A 178 11.58 -21.44 3.36
C GLN A 178 11.43 -20.86 4.77
N MET A 179 12.54 -20.73 5.51
CA MET A 179 12.52 -20.15 6.86
C MET A 179 12.10 -18.67 6.87
N TYR A 180 12.50 -17.88 5.86
CA TYR A 180 12.06 -16.50 5.71
C TYR A 180 10.59 -16.43 5.28
N GLU A 181 10.15 -17.30 4.38
CA GLU A 181 8.76 -17.34 3.95
C GLU A 181 7.80 -17.79 5.05
N GLN A 182 8.23 -18.70 5.91
CA GLN A 182 7.49 -19.16 7.09
C GLN A 182 7.62 -18.23 8.30
N ARG A 183 8.32 -17.07 8.16
CA ARG A 183 8.61 -16.12 9.25
C ARG A 183 9.34 -16.72 10.46
N VAL A 184 9.93 -17.90 10.32
CA VAL A 184 10.81 -18.49 11.33
C VAL A 184 12.05 -17.63 11.50
N ASN A 185 12.61 -17.14 10.40
CA ASN A 185 13.68 -16.14 10.38
C ASN A 185 13.08 -14.76 10.04
N ASN A 186 13.43 -13.75 10.84
CA ASN A 186 13.04 -12.37 10.55
C ASN A 186 13.93 -11.80 9.43
N ILE A 187 13.34 -11.47 8.29
CA ILE A 187 14.05 -10.91 7.13
C ILE A 187 14.67 -9.55 7.44
N ASP A 188 14.06 -8.73 8.31
CA ASP A 188 14.58 -7.42 8.71
C ASP A 188 15.90 -7.52 9.49
N LYS A 189 16.17 -8.70 10.07
CA LYS A 189 17.42 -9.02 10.77
C LYS A 189 18.40 -9.81 9.91
N ALA A 190 18.08 -10.02 8.63
CA ALA A 190 18.97 -10.72 7.72
C ALA A 190 20.24 -9.91 7.46
N GLN A 191 21.34 -10.61 7.14
CA GLN A 191 22.58 -9.95 6.75
C GLN A 191 22.34 -9.07 5.51
N ALA A 192 22.99 -7.91 5.44
CA ALA A 192 22.86 -6.95 4.34
C ALA A 192 23.06 -7.62 2.96
N GLN A 193 23.96 -8.59 2.86
CA GLN A 193 24.19 -9.35 1.63
C GLN A 193 22.97 -10.19 1.22
N THR A 194 22.22 -10.75 2.16
CA THR A 194 20.98 -11.49 1.89
C THR A 194 19.88 -10.56 1.40
N LEU A 195 19.73 -9.41 2.05
CA LEU A 195 18.78 -8.35 1.63
C LEU A 195 19.11 -7.84 0.24
N TYR A 196 20.39 -7.56 -0.04
CA TYR A 196 20.86 -7.12 -1.35
C TYR A 196 20.52 -8.12 -2.46
N LYS A 197 20.75 -9.42 -2.22
CA LYS A 197 20.39 -10.49 -3.16
C LYS A 197 18.90 -10.54 -3.46
N PHE A 198 18.06 -10.37 -2.46
CA PHE A 198 16.62 -10.25 -2.67
C PHE A 198 16.28 -8.95 -3.44
N CYS A 199 16.91 -7.83 -3.13
CA CYS A 199 16.67 -6.56 -3.83
C CYS A 199 17.01 -6.64 -5.34
N LEU A 200 18.08 -7.33 -5.72
CA LEU A 200 18.43 -7.52 -7.13
C LEU A 200 17.33 -8.22 -7.93
N LEU A 201 16.56 -9.11 -7.29
CA LEU A 201 15.42 -9.76 -7.93
C LEU A 201 14.26 -8.79 -8.19
N TYR A 202 14.18 -7.68 -7.44
CA TYR A 202 13.17 -6.64 -7.66
C TYR A 202 13.49 -5.71 -8.81
N THR A 203 14.78 -5.56 -9.15
CA THR A 203 15.26 -4.57 -10.11
C THR A 203 15.60 -5.16 -11.49
N SER A 204 15.64 -6.49 -11.63
CA SER A 204 15.85 -7.13 -12.93
C SER A 204 14.60 -6.98 -13.81
N PRO A 205 14.69 -6.33 -14.98
CA PRO A 205 13.59 -6.33 -15.93
C PRO A 205 13.38 -7.76 -16.44
N SER A 206 12.10 -8.14 -16.57
CA SER A 206 11.65 -9.38 -17.22
C SER A 206 11.96 -9.35 -18.69
#